data_544fae6642a0d5c4d5a3dfe044c5c017
#
_entry.id   544fae6642a0d5c4d5a3dfe044c5c017
#
_cell.length_a   1.000
_cell.length_b   1.000
_cell.length_c   1.000
_cell.angle_alpha   90.00
_cell.angle_beta   90.00
_cell.angle_gamma   90.00
#
_symmetry.space_group_name_H-M   'P 1'
#
loop_
_entity.id
_entity.type
_entity.pdbx_description
1 polymer ?
#
loop_
_entity_poly.entity_id
_entity_poly.type
_entity_poly.pdbx_seq_one_letter_code
_entity_poly.pdbx_strand_id
1 'polypeptide(L)'
;MMRTLINFVSSAVVLCAASSAQAEETFIQIDIGRGDARLPTYVMSNPEAIATIILLPGGDAGTGKIVDGKPASGNFLSRSRGRFFAENFNVLVVYRASDLSSLDYSYRVGKEHIAELTKVISYAKQTFSKPIWLVGTSRGTVSGAATAIALGDSQVQGLVLTSSVTSKKTGAIATQNIAGIKIPTLVVHHKYDACRICVPYEASRITAELTSAPIKKFIMIEGGSDPEGDPCEGKHGMASLTTKKRR
;
A
#
# COMPACT_ATOMS: atom_id res chain seq x y z
N MET A 1 68.57 -39.41 -24.78
CA MET A 1 68.01 -38.80 -23.58
C MET A 1 66.89 -37.81 -23.98
N MET A 2 65.61 -38.26 -23.84
CA MET A 2 64.47 -37.53 -24.30
C MET A 2 63.72 -37.04 -23.02
N ARG A 3 63.72 -35.73 -22.82
CA ARG A 3 63.01 -35.10 -21.69
C ARG A 3 61.57 -34.74 -22.06
N THR A 4 60.63 -35.45 -21.47
CA THR A 4 59.19 -35.17 -21.60
C THR A 4 58.81 -34.00 -20.73
N LEU A 5 58.33 -32.93 -21.34
CA LEU A 5 57.71 -31.77 -20.64
C LEU A 5 56.24 -32.06 -20.36
N ILE A 6 55.87 -32.16 -19.11
CA ILE A 6 54.49 -32.27 -18.66
C ILE A 6 53.95 -30.87 -18.41
N ASN A 7 53.00 -30.39 -19.24
CA ASN A 7 52.26 -29.14 -19.05
C ASN A 7 51.11 -29.38 -18.05
N PHE A 8 51.20 -28.76 -16.88
CA PHE A 8 50.07 -28.67 -15.96
C PHE A 8 49.15 -27.53 -16.43
N VAL A 9 47.96 -27.87 -16.89
CA VAL A 9 46.87 -26.92 -17.14
C VAL A 9 46.13 -26.74 -15.81
N SER A 10 46.33 -25.59 -15.18
CA SER A 10 45.62 -25.21 -13.95
C SER A 10 44.24 -24.62 -14.33
N SER A 11 43.17 -25.42 -14.18
CA SER A 11 41.81 -24.92 -14.37
C SER A 11 41.39 -24.11 -13.17
N ALA A 12 41.31 -22.79 -13.32
CA ALA A 12 40.74 -21.90 -12.33
C ALA A 12 39.19 -22.03 -12.34
N VAL A 13 38.64 -22.66 -11.32
CA VAL A 13 37.19 -22.66 -11.08
C VAL A 13 36.77 -21.30 -10.51
N VAL A 14 36.12 -20.47 -11.33
CA VAL A 14 35.49 -19.24 -10.88
C VAL A 14 34.19 -19.62 -10.17
N LEU A 15 34.21 -19.66 -8.84
CA LEU A 15 32.96 -19.70 -8.05
C LEU A 15 32.29 -18.34 -8.18
N CYS A 16 31.25 -18.25 -9.02
CA CYS A 16 30.26 -17.16 -8.92
C CYS A 16 29.47 -17.35 -7.62
N ALA A 17 29.82 -16.60 -6.58
CA ALA A 17 28.98 -16.46 -5.41
C ALA A 17 27.67 -15.77 -5.85
N ALA A 18 26.61 -16.55 -6.00
CA ALA A 18 25.27 -16.00 -6.13
C ALA A 18 24.95 -15.29 -4.80
N SER A 19 25.04 -13.97 -4.79
CA SER A 19 24.57 -13.16 -3.66
C SER A 19 23.05 -13.34 -3.60
N SER A 20 22.57 -14.13 -2.65
CA SER A 20 21.13 -14.21 -2.38
C SER A 20 20.70 -12.84 -1.88
N ALA A 21 19.92 -12.11 -2.67
CA ALA A 21 19.32 -10.88 -2.25
C ALA A 21 18.45 -11.19 -1.01
N GLN A 22 18.81 -10.60 0.13
CA GLN A 22 18.11 -10.82 1.38
C GLN A 22 16.94 -9.83 1.49
N ALA A 23 15.87 -10.25 2.15
CA ALA A 23 14.77 -9.36 2.51
C ALA A 23 15.29 -8.19 3.37
N GLU A 24 14.93 -6.97 2.99
CA GLU A 24 15.42 -5.75 3.62
C GLU A 24 14.25 -4.88 4.05
N GLU A 25 14.36 -4.30 5.27
CA GLU A 25 13.42 -3.29 5.77
C GLU A 25 14.18 -1.96 5.94
N THR A 26 13.66 -0.88 5.38
CA THR A 26 14.27 0.44 5.45
C THR A 26 13.24 1.57 5.54
N PHE A 27 13.63 2.69 6.13
CA PHE A 27 12.82 3.90 6.18
C PHE A 27 13.47 4.98 5.32
N ILE A 28 12.79 5.41 4.29
CA ILE A 28 13.27 6.38 3.32
C ILE A 28 12.47 7.68 3.35
N GLN A 29 13.08 8.74 2.84
CA GLN A 29 12.51 10.07 2.70
C GLN A 29 12.48 10.42 1.21
N ILE A 30 11.32 10.22 0.56
CA ILE A 30 11.18 10.50 -0.87
C ILE A 30 11.11 12.01 -1.08
N ASP A 31 11.95 12.53 -1.96
CA ASP A 31 11.89 13.93 -2.39
C ASP A 31 10.65 14.15 -3.27
N ILE A 32 9.79 15.05 -2.83
CA ILE A 32 8.54 15.37 -3.53
C ILE A 32 8.65 16.64 -4.40
N GLY A 33 9.83 17.26 -4.44
CA GLY A 33 10.07 18.46 -5.25
C GLY A 33 9.40 19.73 -4.72
N ARG A 34 9.13 19.79 -3.40
CA ARG A 34 8.51 20.92 -2.71
C ARG A 34 9.42 21.37 -1.56
N GLY A 35 10.40 22.24 -1.88
CA GLY A 35 11.41 22.69 -0.93
C GLY A 35 12.10 21.52 -0.21
N ASP A 36 12.21 21.63 1.12
CA ASP A 36 12.78 20.55 1.95
C ASP A 36 11.76 19.47 2.36
N ALA A 37 10.55 19.55 1.84
CA ALA A 37 9.51 18.56 2.17
C ALA A 37 9.88 17.17 1.67
N ARG A 38 9.63 16.19 2.51
CA ARG A 38 9.89 14.78 2.22
C ARG A 38 8.63 13.95 2.49
N LEU A 39 8.49 12.87 1.75
CA LEU A 39 7.42 11.89 1.97
C LEU A 39 8.00 10.66 2.69
N PRO A 40 7.79 10.55 4.00
CA PRO A 40 8.29 9.42 4.77
C PRO A 40 7.66 8.13 4.26
N THR A 41 8.46 7.14 3.93
CA THR A 41 7.98 5.86 3.39
C THR A 41 8.78 4.71 4.02
N TYR A 42 8.06 3.74 4.58
CA TYR A 42 8.67 2.51 5.09
C TYR A 42 8.60 1.44 4.01
N VAL A 43 9.74 0.87 3.69
CA VAL A 43 9.93 -0.07 2.59
C VAL A 43 10.35 -1.43 3.14
N MET A 44 9.68 -2.47 2.66
CA MET A 44 10.08 -3.86 2.88
C MET A 44 10.28 -4.49 1.51
N SER A 45 11.50 -4.83 1.16
CA SER A 45 11.87 -5.42 -0.12
C SER A 45 12.03 -6.93 -0.02
N ASN A 46 11.44 -7.63 -0.97
CA ASN A 46 11.55 -9.08 -1.10
C ASN A 46 11.98 -9.40 -2.53
N PRO A 47 13.14 -10.02 -2.76
CA PRO A 47 13.62 -10.37 -4.10
C PRO A 47 12.68 -11.34 -4.84
N GLU A 48 11.93 -12.17 -4.10
CA GLU A 48 10.95 -13.11 -4.64
C GLU A 48 9.55 -12.50 -4.81
N ALA A 49 9.42 -11.17 -4.63
CA ALA A 49 8.11 -10.53 -4.71
C ALA A 49 7.45 -10.73 -6.06
N ILE A 50 6.16 -11.06 -6.03
CA ILE A 50 5.30 -11.19 -7.21
C ILE A 50 4.71 -9.85 -7.65
N ALA A 51 4.57 -8.90 -6.73
CA ALA A 51 4.11 -7.54 -6.97
C ALA A 51 4.62 -6.60 -5.88
N THR A 52 4.47 -5.29 -6.10
CA THR A 52 4.73 -4.24 -5.13
C THR A 52 3.40 -3.64 -4.70
N ILE A 53 3.15 -3.59 -3.39
CA ILE A 53 1.97 -2.95 -2.84
C ILE A 53 2.32 -1.66 -2.12
N ILE A 54 1.61 -0.60 -2.45
CA ILE A 54 1.73 0.70 -1.82
C ILE A 54 0.55 0.87 -0.88
N LEU A 55 0.82 0.86 0.41
CA LEU A 55 -0.16 0.96 1.49
C LEU A 55 -0.40 2.42 1.83
N LEU A 56 -1.66 2.84 1.76
CA LEU A 56 -2.15 4.19 2.01
C LEU A 56 -2.98 4.20 3.30
N PRO A 57 -2.38 4.53 4.46
CA PRO A 57 -3.07 4.53 5.75
C PRO A 57 -4.24 5.52 5.82
N GLY A 58 -5.21 5.20 6.68
CA GLY A 58 -6.32 6.07 7.01
C GLY A 58 -5.93 7.20 7.96
N GLY A 59 -6.95 7.90 8.50
CA GLY A 59 -6.75 9.08 9.33
C GLY A 59 -6.04 10.17 8.53
N ASP A 60 -5.00 10.77 9.10
CA ASP A 60 -4.09 11.73 8.45
C ASP A 60 -2.80 11.07 7.93
N ALA A 61 -2.82 9.76 7.75
CA ALA A 61 -1.72 8.89 7.34
C ALA A 61 -0.55 8.77 8.35
N GLY A 62 -0.52 9.60 9.39
CA GLY A 62 0.58 9.65 10.35
C GLY A 62 1.86 10.28 9.78
N THR A 63 2.87 10.42 10.63
CA THR A 63 4.15 11.07 10.30
C THR A 63 5.29 10.08 10.02
N GLY A 64 5.01 8.78 10.03
CA GLY A 64 6.06 7.78 9.86
C GLY A 64 7.00 7.67 11.07
N LYS A 65 6.48 7.95 12.30
CA LYS A 65 7.30 7.78 13.52
C LYS A 65 7.82 6.35 13.62
N ILE A 66 9.13 6.21 13.75
CA ILE A 66 9.82 4.94 13.92
C ILE A 66 10.16 4.76 15.42
N VAL A 67 9.88 3.58 15.92
CA VAL A 67 10.29 3.13 17.28
C VAL A 67 10.89 1.74 17.11
N ASP A 68 12.08 1.52 17.65
CA ASP A 68 12.82 0.26 17.51
C ASP A 68 12.94 -0.23 16.06
N GLY A 69 13.24 0.70 15.14
CA GLY A 69 13.41 0.45 13.71
C GLY A 69 12.11 0.17 12.94
N LYS A 70 10.94 0.24 13.58
CA LYS A 70 9.64 -0.08 12.97
C LYS A 70 8.63 1.05 13.09
N PRO A 71 7.70 1.19 12.13
CA PRO A 71 6.61 2.17 12.23
C PRO A 71 5.73 1.94 13.45
N ALA A 72 5.67 2.96 14.31
CA ALA A 72 4.84 2.98 15.52
C ALA A 72 3.45 3.53 15.21
N SER A 73 2.72 2.88 14.30
CA SER A 73 1.36 3.28 13.90
C SER A 73 0.35 2.20 14.21
N GLY A 74 -0.73 2.55 14.91
CA GLY A 74 -1.88 1.68 15.15
C GLY A 74 -2.77 1.49 13.93
N ASN A 75 -2.53 2.23 12.83
CA ASN A 75 -3.32 2.09 11.60
C ASN A 75 -3.25 0.66 11.05
N PHE A 76 -4.39 0.17 10.56
CA PHE A 76 -4.52 -1.21 10.05
C PHE A 76 -3.42 -1.57 9.04
N LEU A 77 -3.20 -0.77 8.01
CA LEU A 77 -2.21 -1.09 6.97
C LEU A 77 -0.77 -1.03 7.50
N SER A 78 -0.45 -0.04 8.33
CA SER A 78 0.88 0.06 8.95
C SER A 78 1.22 -1.16 9.81
N ARG A 79 0.30 -1.58 10.70
CA ARG A 79 0.55 -2.72 11.61
C ARG A 79 0.46 -4.08 10.91
N SER A 80 -0.27 -4.17 9.78
CA SER A 80 -0.43 -5.41 9.00
C SER A 80 0.61 -5.56 7.89
N ARG A 81 1.51 -4.60 7.68
CA ARG A 81 2.51 -4.61 6.59
C ARG A 81 3.30 -5.92 6.48
N GLY A 82 3.71 -6.49 7.63
CA GLY A 82 4.46 -7.75 7.67
C GLY A 82 3.67 -8.95 7.16
N ARG A 83 2.32 -8.92 7.22
CA ARG A 83 1.50 -10.00 6.65
C ARG A 83 1.51 -9.96 5.13
N PHE A 84 1.44 -8.78 4.54
CA PHE A 84 1.59 -8.62 3.09
C PHE A 84 2.98 -9.04 2.63
N PHE A 85 4.00 -8.65 3.39
CA PHE A 85 5.38 -9.06 3.09
C PHE A 85 5.56 -10.59 3.12
N ALA A 86 4.95 -11.27 4.07
CA ALA A 86 4.99 -12.73 4.18
C ALA A 86 4.29 -13.46 3.01
N GLU A 87 3.42 -12.76 2.27
CA GLU A 87 2.74 -13.26 1.06
C GLU A 87 3.49 -12.89 -0.23
N ASN A 88 4.80 -12.70 -0.15
CA ASN A 88 5.69 -12.39 -1.26
C ASN A 88 5.35 -11.10 -2.02
N PHE A 89 5.08 -10.02 -1.30
CA PHE A 89 4.99 -8.68 -1.86
C PHE A 89 6.16 -7.81 -1.42
N ASN A 90 6.63 -6.91 -2.29
CA ASN A 90 7.27 -5.70 -1.79
C ASN A 90 6.21 -4.80 -1.17
N VAL A 91 6.54 -4.15 -0.07
CA VAL A 91 5.58 -3.33 0.68
C VAL A 91 6.13 -1.93 0.92
N LEU A 92 5.38 -0.91 0.52
CA LEU A 92 5.67 0.48 0.84
C LEU A 92 4.53 1.04 1.70
N VAL A 93 4.82 1.49 2.91
CA VAL A 93 3.84 2.22 3.74
C VAL A 93 4.11 3.70 3.61
N VAL A 94 3.19 4.45 3.02
CA VAL A 94 3.35 5.88 2.74
C VAL A 94 2.70 6.70 3.85
N TYR A 95 3.45 7.64 4.40
CA TYR A 95 2.98 8.55 5.44
C TYR A 95 2.74 9.95 4.87
N ARG A 96 2.28 10.86 5.71
CA ARG A 96 2.03 12.26 5.36
C ARG A 96 3.33 13.00 5.09
N ALA A 97 3.35 13.86 4.07
CA ALA A 97 4.49 14.71 3.78
C ALA A 97 4.88 15.58 4.98
N SER A 98 6.17 15.80 5.17
CA SER A 98 6.74 16.41 6.38
C SER A 98 6.35 17.86 6.62
N ASP A 99 5.95 18.59 5.57
CA ASP A 99 5.48 19.97 5.61
C ASP A 99 3.97 20.13 5.88
N LEU A 100 3.24 19.02 5.99
CA LEU A 100 1.80 19.05 6.25
C LEU A 100 1.49 18.80 7.73
N SER A 101 0.60 19.60 8.31
CA SER A 101 0.05 19.37 9.65
C SER A 101 -1.05 18.31 9.67
N SER A 102 -1.80 18.18 8.57
CA SER A 102 -2.87 17.18 8.39
C SER A 102 -2.98 16.75 6.94
N LEU A 103 -3.71 15.66 6.70
CA LEU A 103 -3.99 15.15 5.37
C LEU A 103 -5.51 14.96 5.23
N ASP A 104 -6.18 16.01 4.84
CA ASP A 104 -7.64 16.06 4.71
C ASP A 104 -8.13 15.48 3.36
N TYR A 105 -9.46 15.47 3.17
CA TYR A 105 -10.07 14.93 1.95
C TYR A 105 -9.73 15.74 0.70
N SER A 106 -9.71 17.07 0.82
CA SER A 106 -9.46 17.98 -0.31
C SER A 106 -8.04 17.80 -0.83
N TYR A 107 -7.08 17.73 0.09
CA TYR A 107 -5.68 17.50 -0.26
C TYR A 107 -5.49 16.12 -0.91
N ARG A 108 -6.15 15.08 -0.39
CA ARG A 108 -6.03 13.70 -0.91
C ARG A 108 -6.48 13.53 -2.36
N VAL A 109 -7.38 14.38 -2.85
CA VAL A 109 -7.81 14.39 -4.26
C VAL A 109 -7.12 15.47 -5.08
N GLY A 110 -6.30 16.31 -4.45
CA GLY A 110 -5.55 17.39 -5.08
C GLY A 110 -4.38 16.89 -5.90
N LYS A 111 -4.00 17.71 -6.89
CA LYS A 111 -2.87 17.41 -7.81
C LYS A 111 -1.54 17.27 -7.06
N GLU A 112 -1.36 17.96 -5.95
CA GLU A 112 -0.17 17.91 -5.11
C GLU A 112 0.02 16.51 -4.51
N HIS A 113 -1.02 15.96 -3.90
CA HIS A 113 -0.97 14.62 -3.32
C HIS A 113 -0.84 13.53 -4.39
N ILE A 114 -1.50 13.68 -5.52
CA ILE A 114 -1.33 12.77 -6.66
C ILE A 114 0.13 12.80 -7.15
N ALA A 115 0.75 13.99 -7.23
CA ALA A 115 2.17 14.12 -7.59
C ALA A 115 3.09 13.46 -6.55
N GLU A 116 2.82 13.61 -5.25
CA GLU A 116 3.53 12.91 -4.17
C GLU A 116 3.48 11.39 -4.38
N LEU A 117 2.29 10.84 -4.58
CA LEU A 117 2.11 9.40 -4.80
C LEU A 117 2.74 8.94 -6.12
N THR A 118 2.78 9.79 -7.15
CA THR A 118 3.51 9.52 -8.39
C THR A 118 5.01 9.34 -8.14
N LYS A 119 5.62 10.12 -7.24
CA LYS A 119 7.03 9.93 -6.83
C LYS A 119 7.24 8.58 -6.15
N VAL A 120 6.33 8.15 -5.28
CA VAL A 120 6.38 6.81 -4.65
C VAL A 120 6.28 5.70 -5.70
N ILE A 121 5.34 5.83 -6.64
CA ILE A 121 5.14 4.87 -7.72
C ILE A 121 6.40 4.80 -8.60
N SER A 122 6.99 5.95 -8.94
CA SER A 122 8.23 6.01 -9.72
C SER A 122 9.38 5.33 -9.00
N TYR A 123 9.55 5.60 -7.70
CA TYR A 123 10.54 4.91 -6.86
C TYR A 123 10.31 3.39 -6.89
N ALA A 124 9.07 2.94 -6.67
CA ALA A 124 8.74 1.52 -6.66
C ALA A 124 9.02 0.84 -8.01
N LYS A 125 8.73 1.51 -9.13
CA LYS A 125 9.03 1.01 -10.49
C LYS A 125 10.52 0.85 -10.73
N GLN A 126 11.30 1.87 -10.36
CA GLN A 126 12.76 1.89 -10.56
C GLN A 126 13.46 0.85 -9.69
N THR A 127 12.98 0.67 -8.44
CA THR A 127 13.63 -0.19 -7.46
C THR A 127 13.27 -1.67 -7.67
N PHE A 128 12.00 -1.97 -7.96
CA PHE A 128 11.50 -3.35 -7.90
C PHE A 128 11.13 -3.93 -9.26
N SER A 129 10.79 -3.11 -10.25
CA SER A 129 10.36 -3.56 -11.60
C SER A 129 9.23 -4.61 -11.56
N LYS A 130 8.30 -4.48 -10.60
CA LYS A 130 7.16 -5.39 -10.39
C LYS A 130 5.84 -4.66 -10.61
N PRO A 131 4.73 -5.36 -10.92
CA PRO A 131 3.40 -4.77 -10.97
C PRO A 131 3.07 -4.04 -9.67
N ILE A 132 2.44 -2.85 -9.76
CA ILE A 132 2.13 -2.01 -8.61
C ILE A 132 0.63 -2.05 -8.30
N TRP A 133 0.31 -2.29 -7.03
CA TRP A 133 -1.04 -2.21 -6.50
C TRP A 133 -1.13 -1.15 -5.40
N LEU A 134 -2.17 -0.33 -5.46
CA LEU A 134 -2.51 0.59 -4.38
C LEU A 134 -3.48 -0.08 -3.40
N VAL A 135 -3.20 0.02 -2.12
CA VAL A 135 -4.07 -0.51 -1.06
C VAL A 135 -4.40 0.60 -0.08
N GLY A 136 -5.63 1.07 -0.09
CA GLY A 136 -6.09 2.13 0.82
C GLY A 136 -7.01 1.61 1.92
N THR A 137 -6.94 2.22 3.11
CA THR A 137 -7.93 1.98 4.18
C THR A 137 -8.52 3.31 4.67
N SER A 138 -9.83 3.32 4.97
CA SER A 138 -10.51 4.52 5.47
C SER A 138 -10.21 5.73 4.57
N ARG A 139 -9.72 6.86 5.12
CA ARG A 139 -9.30 8.02 4.31
C ARG A 139 -8.21 7.70 3.28
N GLY A 140 -7.42 6.64 3.47
CA GLY A 140 -6.45 6.18 2.47
C GLY A 140 -7.09 5.68 1.17
N THR A 141 -8.37 5.24 1.22
CA THR A 141 -9.13 4.87 0.01
C THR A 141 -9.41 6.08 -0.88
N VAL A 142 -9.54 7.26 -0.29
CA VAL A 142 -9.68 8.54 -1.03
C VAL A 142 -8.45 8.80 -1.88
N SER A 143 -7.26 8.69 -1.29
CA SER A 143 -5.98 8.81 -2.00
C SER A 143 -5.82 7.76 -3.10
N GLY A 144 -6.13 6.49 -2.78
CA GLY A 144 -6.01 5.38 -3.71
C GLY A 144 -6.91 5.54 -4.94
N ALA A 145 -8.17 5.91 -4.73
CA ALA A 145 -9.11 6.14 -5.82
C ALA A 145 -8.70 7.35 -6.68
N ALA A 146 -8.35 8.49 -6.07
CA ALA A 146 -7.92 9.67 -6.79
C ALA A 146 -6.66 9.41 -7.64
N THR A 147 -5.70 8.68 -7.09
CA THR A 147 -4.47 8.30 -7.82
C THR A 147 -4.78 7.34 -8.97
N ALA A 148 -5.64 6.34 -8.76
CA ALA A 148 -6.03 5.42 -9.81
C ALA A 148 -6.80 6.11 -10.96
N ILE A 149 -7.65 7.08 -10.65
CA ILE A 149 -8.35 7.91 -11.65
C ILE A 149 -7.35 8.74 -12.46
N ALA A 150 -6.38 9.36 -11.79
CA ALA A 150 -5.45 10.27 -12.42
C ALA A 150 -4.37 9.59 -13.28
N LEU A 151 -3.85 8.44 -12.82
CA LEU A 151 -2.71 7.77 -13.44
C LEU A 151 -3.08 6.62 -14.37
N GLY A 152 -4.23 5.99 -14.15
CA GLY A 152 -4.71 4.88 -14.98
C GLY A 152 -3.83 3.63 -14.93
N ASP A 153 -4.03 2.75 -15.90
CA ASP A 153 -3.42 1.42 -16.02
C ASP A 153 -1.93 1.43 -16.41
N SER A 154 -1.45 2.51 -17.00
CA SER A 154 -0.04 2.66 -17.37
C SER A 154 0.90 2.77 -16.16
N GLN A 155 0.39 3.18 -15.02
CA GLN A 155 1.18 3.43 -13.82
C GLN A 155 0.93 2.42 -12.70
N VAL A 156 -0.31 1.98 -12.52
CA VAL A 156 -0.73 1.03 -11.47
C VAL A 156 -1.60 -0.07 -12.07
N GLN A 157 -1.41 -1.29 -11.61
CA GLN A 157 -2.05 -2.49 -12.15
C GLN A 157 -3.25 -2.96 -11.33
N GLY A 158 -3.50 -2.35 -10.18
CA GLY A 158 -4.68 -2.66 -9.39
C GLY A 158 -4.88 -1.77 -8.18
N LEU A 159 -6.10 -1.81 -7.66
CA LEU A 159 -6.56 -1.02 -6.52
C LEU A 159 -7.30 -1.90 -5.52
N VAL A 160 -6.99 -1.74 -4.24
CA VAL A 160 -7.74 -2.36 -3.14
C VAL A 160 -8.24 -1.26 -2.20
N LEU A 161 -9.53 -1.24 -1.97
CA LEU A 161 -10.22 -0.28 -1.11
C LEU A 161 -10.77 -1.02 0.11
N THR A 162 -10.25 -0.73 1.30
CA THR A 162 -10.67 -1.39 2.53
C THR A 162 -11.30 -0.41 3.51
N SER A 163 -12.37 -0.80 4.21
CA SER A 163 -13.11 0.11 5.11
C SER A 163 -13.30 1.49 4.50
N SER A 164 -13.85 1.51 3.29
CA SER A 164 -13.88 2.69 2.43
C SER A 164 -14.72 3.82 3.02
N VAL A 165 -14.29 5.07 2.80
CA VAL A 165 -15.09 6.23 3.15
C VAL A 165 -16.27 6.35 2.19
N THR A 166 -17.47 6.05 2.71
CA THR A 166 -18.74 6.04 1.97
C THR A 166 -19.54 7.33 2.16
N SER A 167 -19.13 8.21 3.08
CA SER A 167 -19.80 9.50 3.30
C SER A 167 -19.71 10.40 2.07
N LYS A 168 -20.72 11.27 1.88
CA LYS A 168 -20.78 12.25 0.77
C LYS A 168 -19.98 13.53 1.00
N LYS A 169 -18.91 13.49 1.78
CA LYS A 169 -18.00 14.64 1.93
C LYS A 169 -17.23 14.88 0.65
N THR A 170 -17.02 16.14 0.30
CA THR A 170 -16.20 16.53 -0.86
C THR A 170 -14.84 15.82 -0.82
N GLY A 171 -14.47 15.19 -1.91
CA GLY A 171 -13.25 14.39 -2.04
C GLY A 171 -13.39 12.92 -1.57
N ALA A 172 -14.42 12.54 -0.79
CA ALA A 172 -14.66 11.15 -0.44
C ALA A 172 -14.99 10.31 -1.69
N ILE A 173 -14.87 9.00 -1.62
CA ILE A 173 -15.04 8.10 -2.79
C ILE A 173 -16.36 8.34 -3.52
N ALA A 174 -17.46 8.50 -2.78
CA ALA A 174 -18.79 8.75 -3.35
C ALA A 174 -18.91 10.09 -4.13
N THR A 175 -17.89 10.95 -4.10
CA THR A 175 -17.84 12.22 -4.83
C THR A 175 -16.76 12.25 -5.91
N GLN A 176 -16.02 11.17 -6.08
CA GLN A 176 -15.02 11.00 -7.13
C GLN A 176 -15.61 10.29 -8.35
N ASN A 177 -15.07 10.55 -9.54
CA ASN A 177 -15.46 9.84 -10.76
C ASN A 177 -14.84 8.42 -10.81
N ILE A 178 -15.25 7.54 -9.89
CA ILE A 178 -14.73 6.16 -9.82
C ILE A 178 -15.12 5.31 -11.02
N ALA A 179 -16.14 5.72 -11.79
CA ALA A 179 -16.49 5.08 -13.06
C ALA A 179 -15.32 5.14 -14.07
N GLY A 180 -14.43 6.12 -13.93
CA GLY A 180 -13.22 6.27 -14.77
C GLY A 180 -12.05 5.36 -14.38
N ILE A 181 -12.14 4.58 -13.32
CA ILE A 181 -11.08 3.64 -12.91
C ILE A 181 -11.05 2.45 -13.89
N LYS A 182 -9.94 2.28 -14.60
CA LYS A 182 -9.74 1.28 -15.67
C LYS A 182 -8.85 0.10 -15.25
N ILE A 183 -8.58 -0.06 -13.95
CA ILE A 183 -7.74 -1.14 -13.41
C ILE A 183 -8.55 -2.10 -12.56
N PRO A 184 -8.12 -3.36 -12.41
CA PRO A 184 -8.73 -4.31 -11.48
C PRO A 184 -8.90 -3.70 -10.10
N THR A 185 -10.10 -3.77 -9.54
CA THR A 185 -10.41 -3.14 -8.25
C THR A 185 -11.13 -4.10 -7.31
N LEU A 186 -10.57 -4.26 -6.11
CA LEU A 186 -11.15 -5.03 -5.01
C LEU A 186 -11.66 -4.06 -3.93
N VAL A 187 -12.91 -4.22 -3.51
CA VAL A 187 -13.49 -3.53 -2.36
C VAL A 187 -13.71 -4.53 -1.24
N VAL A 188 -13.12 -4.28 -0.08
CA VAL A 188 -13.24 -5.15 1.11
C VAL A 188 -13.77 -4.34 2.27
N HIS A 189 -14.82 -4.82 2.92
CA HIS A 189 -15.40 -4.13 4.06
C HIS A 189 -15.76 -5.12 5.18
N HIS A 190 -15.59 -4.70 6.42
CA HIS A 190 -16.04 -5.49 7.55
C HIS A 190 -17.53 -5.25 7.78
N LYS A 191 -18.32 -6.32 7.97
CA LYS A 191 -19.79 -6.27 8.11
C LYS A 191 -20.24 -5.40 9.29
N TYR A 192 -19.47 -5.40 10.35
CA TYR A 192 -19.75 -4.69 11.60
C TYR A 192 -18.83 -3.49 11.81
N ASP A 193 -18.33 -2.87 10.72
CA ASP A 193 -17.61 -1.62 10.82
C ASP A 193 -18.52 -0.53 11.38
N ALA A 194 -18.27 -0.11 12.60
CA ALA A 194 -19.10 0.87 13.32
C ALA A 194 -18.72 2.33 13.01
N CYS A 195 -17.74 2.56 12.15
CA CYS A 195 -17.34 3.92 11.77
C CYS A 195 -18.41 4.58 10.90
N ARG A 196 -19.00 5.66 11.41
CA ARG A 196 -20.10 6.40 10.77
C ARG A 196 -19.80 6.95 9.38
N ILE A 197 -18.53 7.04 8.99
CA ILE A 197 -18.13 7.52 7.66
C ILE A 197 -17.69 6.37 6.73
N CYS A 198 -17.65 5.13 7.24
CA CYS A 198 -17.23 3.92 6.51
C CYS A 198 -18.33 2.86 6.61
N VAL A 199 -19.51 3.16 6.06
CA VAL A 199 -20.73 2.36 6.26
C VAL A 199 -20.70 1.09 5.40
N PRO A 200 -20.78 -0.12 6.00
CA PRO A 200 -20.54 -1.39 5.29
C PRO A 200 -21.48 -1.64 4.11
N TYR A 201 -22.78 -1.43 4.29
CA TYR A 201 -23.77 -1.68 3.21
C TYR A 201 -23.66 -0.67 2.06
N GLU A 202 -23.10 0.52 2.29
CA GLU A 202 -22.81 1.50 1.23
C GLU A 202 -21.58 1.12 0.39
N ALA A 203 -20.66 0.32 0.94
CA ALA A 203 -19.42 -0.05 0.26
C ALA A 203 -19.67 -0.90 -1.00
N SER A 204 -20.75 -1.68 -1.05
CA SER A 204 -21.13 -2.44 -2.25
C SER A 204 -21.47 -1.52 -3.43
N ARG A 205 -21.98 -0.31 -3.19
CA ARG A 205 -22.27 0.69 -4.23
C ARG A 205 -21.00 1.16 -4.93
N ILE A 206 -19.87 1.26 -4.20
CA ILE A 206 -18.58 1.57 -4.82
C ILE A 206 -18.26 0.56 -5.92
N THR A 207 -18.46 -0.73 -5.65
CA THR A 207 -18.22 -1.78 -6.66
C THR A 207 -19.18 -1.66 -7.84
N ALA A 208 -20.45 -1.32 -7.60
CA ALA A 208 -21.41 -1.12 -8.68
C ALA A 208 -21.01 0.04 -9.61
N GLU A 209 -20.50 1.14 -9.05
CA GLU A 209 -20.10 2.35 -9.78
C GLU A 209 -18.76 2.21 -10.53
N LEU A 210 -17.94 1.20 -10.27
CA LEU A 210 -16.71 0.89 -11.00
C LEU A 210 -17.01 0.34 -12.40
N THR A 211 -17.63 1.11 -13.26
CA THR A 211 -18.16 0.63 -14.55
C THR A 211 -17.09 0.36 -15.59
N SER A 212 -15.93 1.03 -15.52
CA SER A 212 -14.81 0.83 -16.46
C SER A 212 -13.75 -0.14 -15.93
N ALA A 213 -13.85 -0.62 -14.70
CA ALA A 213 -12.88 -1.56 -14.14
C ALA A 213 -13.05 -2.94 -14.83
N PRO A 214 -11.97 -3.52 -15.42
CA PRO A 214 -12.05 -4.79 -16.14
C PRO A 214 -12.39 -5.97 -15.22
N ILE A 215 -11.97 -5.89 -13.96
CA ILE A 215 -12.30 -6.83 -12.90
C ILE A 215 -12.68 -6.01 -11.66
N LYS A 216 -13.85 -6.30 -11.11
CA LYS A 216 -14.27 -5.69 -9.84
C LYS A 216 -14.91 -6.73 -8.93
N LYS A 217 -14.58 -6.67 -7.66
CA LYS A 217 -15.11 -7.60 -6.66
C LYS A 217 -15.39 -6.86 -5.35
N PHE A 218 -16.49 -7.23 -4.70
CA PHE A 218 -16.80 -6.84 -3.33
C PHE A 218 -16.69 -8.05 -2.42
N ILE A 219 -15.98 -7.87 -1.28
CA ILE A 219 -15.88 -8.90 -0.24
C ILE A 219 -16.32 -8.27 1.08
N MET A 220 -17.37 -8.83 1.67
CA MET A 220 -17.77 -8.56 3.04
C MET A 220 -17.10 -9.59 3.94
N ILE A 221 -16.42 -9.12 4.98
CA ILE A 221 -15.74 -9.98 5.96
C ILE A 221 -16.40 -9.88 7.33
N GLU A 222 -16.34 -10.95 8.09
CA GLU A 222 -16.87 -11.06 9.44
C GLU A 222 -15.80 -11.63 10.39
N GLY A 223 -16.01 -11.52 11.68
CA GLY A 223 -15.13 -12.04 12.72
C GLY A 223 -14.22 -11.00 13.33
N GLY A 224 -13.32 -11.41 14.20
CA GLY A 224 -12.48 -10.53 15.01
C GLY A 224 -13.10 -10.20 16.36
N SER A 225 -12.61 -9.14 17.00
CA SER A 225 -13.12 -8.61 18.27
C SER A 225 -13.68 -7.20 18.04
N ASP A 226 -14.55 -6.76 18.94
CA ASP A 226 -15.07 -5.40 18.91
C ASP A 226 -13.91 -4.39 19.02
N PRO A 227 -13.99 -3.27 18.29
CA PRO A 227 -12.99 -2.22 18.40
C PRO A 227 -13.06 -1.58 19.79
N GLU A 228 -11.91 -1.32 20.39
CA GLU A 228 -11.79 -0.49 21.58
C GLU A 228 -11.64 0.98 21.17
N GLY A 229 -12.33 1.90 21.84
CA GLY A 229 -12.25 3.34 21.59
C GLY A 229 -13.15 3.84 20.46
N ASP A 230 -12.76 4.94 19.79
CA ASP A 230 -13.55 5.52 18.70
C ASP A 230 -13.63 4.55 17.51
N PRO A 231 -14.84 4.18 17.06
CA PRO A 231 -15.03 3.29 15.92
C PRO A 231 -14.37 3.74 14.62
N CYS A 232 -14.03 5.01 14.47
CA CYS A 232 -13.37 5.55 13.28
C CYS A 232 -11.85 5.68 13.42
N GLU A 233 -11.26 5.27 14.53
CA GLU A 233 -9.80 5.29 14.72
C GLU A 233 -9.11 4.03 14.15
N GLY A 234 -7.81 3.92 14.35
CA GLY A 234 -6.96 2.92 13.70
C GLY A 234 -7.32 1.46 13.93
N LYS A 235 -8.27 1.16 14.82
CA LYS A 235 -8.76 -0.18 15.13
C LYS A 235 -10.14 -0.49 14.55
N HIS A 236 -10.77 0.40 13.77
CA HIS A 236 -12.09 0.14 13.20
C HIS A 236 -12.03 -0.86 12.02
N GLY A 237 -13.17 -1.47 11.71
CA GLY A 237 -13.35 -2.36 10.57
C GLY A 237 -12.39 -3.56 10.56
N MET A 238 -11.58 -3.69 9.51
CA MET A 238 -10.62 -4.80 9.36
C MET A 238 -9.55 -4.86 10.46
N ALA A 239 -9.41 -3.81 11.27
CA ALA A 239 -8.47 -3.77 12.37
C ALA A 239 -8.72 -4.84 13.43
N SER A 240 -9.95 -5.31 13.56
CA SER A 240 -10.40 -6.27 14.56
C SER A 240 -10.21 -7.76 14.20
N LEU A 241 -9.68 -8.07 13.02
CA LEU A 241 -9.41 -9.45 12.61
C LEU A 241 -8.18 -10.02 13.33
N THR A 242 -8.26 -10.21 14.63
CA THR A 242 -7.37 -11.13 15.32
C THR A 242 -7.89 -12.54 15.08
N THR A 243 -7.13 -13.36 14.39
CA THR A 243 -7.43 -14.77 14.21
C THR A 243 -7.54 -15.44 15.58
N LYS A 244 -8.76 -15.62 16.08
CA LYS A 244 -9.00 -16.60 17.12
C LYS A 244 -8.67 -17.95 16.49
N LYS A 245 -7.51 -18.54 16.82
CA LYS A 245 -7.26 -19.96 16.54
C LYS A 245 -8.44 -20.72 17.14
N ARG A 246 -9.27 -21.32 16.30
CA ARG A 246 -10.22 -22.34 16.77
C ARG A 246 -9.36 -23.44 17.38
N ARG A 247 -9.52 -23.64 18.68
CA ARG A 247 -9.06 -24.84 19.38
C ARG A 247 -9.99 -25.99 19.01
#